data_79de81650d5d8992aabedb893cd8a86c
#
_entry.id   79de81650d5d8992aabedb893cd8a86c
#
_cell.length_a   1.000
_cell.length_b   1.000
_cell.length_c   1.000
_cell.angle_alpha   90.00
_cell.angle_beta   90.00
_cell.angle_gamma   90.00
#
_symmetry.space_group_name_H-M   'P 1'
#
loop_
_entity.id
_entity.type
_entity.pdbx_description
1 polymer ?
#
loop_
_entity_poly.entity_id
_entity_poly.type
_entity_poly.pdbx_seq_one_letter_code
_entity_poly.pdbx_strand_id
1 'polypeptide(L)'
;VQSVATGKLPFLLTSCCPSWSMLGKKYFPEVIDEISNALTPMVATARAARITSPNAKIVFVGPCVAKKLEASRRTVRSEVDFVITFEELAGMFDAKEIDFNTYEKEEELNDAFGAGRGYAVASGVAGAIKACIDEYYPGTEVKIDHVEGLAECKKMLLQAKAGKKKGYLIEGMGCPGGCVAGAGTNI
;
A
#
# COMPACT_ATOMS: atom_id res chain seq x y z
N VAL A 1 4.48 12.86 7.92
CA VAL A 1 3.61 14.02 7.64
C VAL A 1 4.10 15.25 8.38
N GLN A 2 4.35 15.20 9.67
CA GLN A 2 4.90 16.33 10.44
C GLN A 2 6.17 16.95 9.80
N SER A 3 7.03 16.11 9.22
CA SER A 3 8.24 16.58 8.53
C SER A 3 7.96 17.49 7.34
N VAL A 4 6.84 17.29 6.66
CA VAL A 4 6.39 18.15 5.55
C VAL A 4 5.75 19.43 6.11
N ALA A 5 4.85 19.28 7.07
CA ALA A 5 4.17 20.42 7.71
C ALA A 5 5.15 21.40 8.37
N THR A 6 6.26 20.90 8.93
CA THR A 6 7.33 21.71 9.53
C THR A 6 8.40 22.16 8.55
N GLY A 7 8.29 21.81 7.26
CA GLY A 7 9.26 22.18 6.23
C GLY A 7 10.60 21.42 6.29
N LYS A 8 10.72 20.36 7.11
CA LYS A 8 11.93 19.50 7.16
C LYS A 8 12.11 18.70 5.88
N LEU A 9 11.01 18.27 5.27
CA LEU A 9 10.99 17.64 3.95
C LEU A 9 10.22 18.53 2.97
N PRO A 10 10.68 18.66 1.73
CA PRO A 10 9.97 19.42 0.72
C PRO A 10 8.61 18.80 0.38
N PHE A 11 8.50 17.49 0.40
CA PHE A 11 7.29 16.69 0.20
C PHE A 11 7.49 15.30 0.81
N LEU A 12 6.44 14.49 0.85
CA LEU A 12 6.50 13.09 1.32
C LEU A 12 5.82 12.19 0.31
N LEU A 13 6.50 11.11 -0.08
CA LEU A 13 5.98 10.06 -0.95
C LEU A 13 5.53 8.87 -0.09
N THR A 14 4.36 8.30 -0.39
CA THR A 14 3.92 7.07 0.29
C THR A 14 4.83 5.89 -0.03
N SER A 15 4.91 4.90 0.85
CA SER A 15 5.74 3.70 0.70
C SER A 15 4.94 2.42 0.49
N CYS A 16 3.61 2.47 0.62
CA CYS A 16 2.74 1.28 0.66
C CYS A 16 2.70 0.48 -0.66
N CYS A 17 2.91 1.13 -1.81
CA CYS A 17 2.99 0.47 -3.11
C CYS A 17 4.45 0.11 -3.46
N PRO A 18 4.84 -1.19 -3.54
CA PRO A 18 6.20 -1.58 -3.87
C PRO A 18 6.63 -1.13 -5.28
N SER A 19 5.72 -1.15 -6.26
CA SER A 19 6.02 -0.70 -7.63
C SER A 19 6.36 0.80 -7.68
N TRP A 20 5.58 1.63 -6.98
CA TRP A 20 5.83 3.06 -6.84
C TRP A 20 7.14 3.37 -6.12
N SER A 21 7.35 2.80 -4.94
CA SER A 21 8.55 3.05 -4.15
C SER A 21 9.82 2.55 -4.84
N MET A 22 9.73 1.44 -5.59
CA MET A 22 10.85 0.94 -6.39
C MET A 22 11.14 1.79 -7.62
N LEU A 23 10.10 2.33 -8.28
CA LEU A 23 10.26 3.30 -9.37
C LEU A 23 11.04 4.52 -8.86
N GLY A 24 10.65 5.09 -7.72
CA GLY A 24 11.36 6.19 -7.08
C GLY A 24 12.82 5.82 -6.78
N LYS A 25 13.03 4.76 -6.01
CA LYS A 25 14.39 4.32 -5.59
C LYS A 25 15.33 4.00 -6.75
N LYS A 26 14.82 3.44 -7.85
CA LYS A 26 15.64 2.99 -8.97
C LYS A 26 15.95 4.10 -9.97
N TYR A 27 15.00 4.97 -10.25
CA TYR A 27 15.11 5.94 -11.35
C TYR A 27 15.17 7.40 -10.89
N PHE A 28 14.91 7.65 -9.60
CA PHE A 28 14.91 8.98 -9.00
C PHE A 28 15.64 8.95 -7.65
N PRO A 29 16.94 8.60 -7.63
CA PRO A 29 17.69 8.44 -6.37
C PRO A 29 17.71 9.72 -5.53
N GLU A 30 17.51 10.87 -6.13
CA GLU A 30 17.44 12.17 -5.49
C GLU A 30 16.19 12.40 -4.62
N VAL A 31 15.15 11.55 -4.74
CA VAL A 31 13.94 11.65 -3.92
C VAL A 31 13.81 10.48 -2.92
N ILE A 32 14.88 9.76 -2.67
CA ILE A 32 14.84 8.59 -1.78
C ILE A 32 14.50 8.99 -0.34
N ASP A 33 15.03 10.11 0.12
CA ASP A 33 14.85 10.59 1.49
C ASP A 33 13.42 11.10 1.74
N GLU A 34 12.69 11.43 0.68
CA GLU A 34 11.28 11.83 0.73
C GLU A 34 10.32 10.64 0.66
N ILE A 35 10.80 9.42 0.37
CA ILE A 35 9.96 8.22 0.45
C ILE A 35 9.78 7.84 1.92
N SER A 36 8.51 7.71 2.34
CA SER A 36 8.16 7.34 3.70
C SER A 36 8.88 6.05 4.14
N ASN A 37 9.41 6.06 5.35
CA ASN A 37 9.99 4.88 6.00
C ASN A 37 8.94 4.05 6.75
N ALA A 38 7.66 4.40 6.67
CA ALA A 38 6.59 3.61 7.28
C ALA A 38 6.54 2.22 6.65
N LEU A 39 6.30 1.22 7.48
CA LEU A 39 6.05 -0.13 7.01
C LEU A 39 4.80 -0.16 6.15
N THR A 40 4.80 -0.99 5.13
CA THR A 40 3.57 -1.23 4.37
C THR A 40 2.55 -1.97 5.25
N PRO A 41 1.24 -1.85 4.99
CA PRO A 41 0.22 -2.56 5.77
C PRO A 41 0.48 -4.07 5.86
N MET A 42 0.87 -4.71 4.77
CA MET A 42 1.24 -6.12 4.76
C MET A 42 2.33 -6.43 5.80
N VAL A 43 3.42 -5.68 5.78
CA VAL A 43 4.55 -5.92 6.69
C VAL A 43 4.21 -5.57 8.13
N ALA A 44 3.49 -4.46 8.35
CA ALA A 44 3.07 -4.05 9.69
C ALA A 44 2.16 -5.09 10.34
N THR A 45 1.14 -5.56 9.61
CA THR A 45 0.21 -6.60 10.09
C THR A 45 0.91 -7.94 10.32
N ALA A 46 1.81 -8.36 9.41
CA ALA A 46 2.57 -9.59 9.56
C ALA A 46 3.44 -9.57 10.83
N ARG A 47 4.14 -8.46 11.09
CA ARG A 47 4.94 -8.31 12.31
C ARG A 47 4.09 -8.30 13.57
N ALA A 48 2.92 -7.65 13.54
CA ALA A 48 1.98 -7.69 14.67
C ALA A 48 1.47 -9.12 14.92
N ALA A 49 1.08 -9.84 13.87
CA ALA A 49 0.66 -11.24 13.97
C ALA A 49 1.77 -12.15 14.50
N ARG A 50 3.02 -11.92 14.11
CA ARG A 50 4.17 -12.69 14.62
C ARG A 50 4.39 -12.52 16.12
N ILE A 51 4.09 -11.36 16.69
CA ILE A 51 4.19 -11.10 18.12
C ILE A 51 3.17 -11.96 18.89
N THR A 52 1.94 -12.04 18.41
CA THR A 52 0.85 -12.79 19.06
C THR A 52 0.91 -14.28 18.77
N SER A 53 1.46 -14.67 17.63
CA SER A 53 1.50 -16.05 17.15
C SER A 53 2.87 -16.39 16.56
N PRO A 54 3.93 -16.56 17.36
CA PRO A 54 5.32 -16.67 16.89
C PRO A 54 5.57 -17.83 15.91
N ASN A 55 4.82 -18.93 16.04
CA ASN A 55 4.97 -20.14 15.22
C ASN A 55 3.98 -20.23 14.05
N ALA A 56 3.08 -19.26 13.89
CA ALA A 56 2.10 -19.28 12.81
C ALA A 56 2.78 -19.07 11.45
N LYS A 57 2.24 -19.70 10.40
CA LYS A 57 2.57 -19.36 9.04
C LYS A 57 1.74 -18.16 8.59
N ILE A 58 2.41 -17.11 8.14
CA ILE A 58 1.76 -15.87 7.75
C ILE A 58 1.66 -15.83 6.23
N VAL A 59 0.43 -15.82 5.74
CA VAL A 59 0.11 -15.77 4.31
C VAL A 59 -0.60 -14.45 4.01
N PHE A 60 -0.06 -13.67 3.10
CA PHE A 60 -0.74 -12.50 2.56
C PHE A 60 -1.50 -12.91 1.30
N VAL A 61 -2.80 -12.65 1.29
CA VAL A 61 -3.66 -12.85 0.11
C VAL A 61 -4.09 -11.48 -0.41
N GLY A 62 -3.90 -11.23 -1.71
CA GLY A 62 -4.29 -9.95 -2.27
C GLY A 62 -3.97 -9.80 -3.76
N PRO A 63 -4.43 -8.73 -4.41
CA PRO A 63 -4.34 -8.57 -5.87
C PRO A 63 -2.95 -8.14 -6.37
N CYS A 64 -1.95 -8.05 -5.50
CA CYS A 64 -0.68 -7.39 -5.83
C CYS A 64 0.48 -8.36 -6.03
N VAL A 65 0.93 -8.55 -7.28
CA VAL A 65 2.11 -9.36 -7.60
C VAL A 65 3.41 -8.77 -7.03
N ALA A 66 3.54 -7.43 -6.98
CA ALA A 66 4.74 -6.78 -6.46
C ALA A 66 4.97 -7.05 -4.95
N LYS A 67 3.93 -7.44 -4.21
CA LYS A 67 4.04 -7.87 -2.80
C LYS A 67 4.88 -9.14 -2.64
N LYS A 68 4.95 -10.02 -3.65
CA LYS A 68 5.85 -11.18 -3.65
C LYS A 68 7.31 -10.74 -3.55
N LEU A 69 7.70 -9.75 -4.36
CA LEU A 69 9.04 -9.18 -4.30
C LEU A 69 9.30 -8.47 -2.95
N GLU A 70 8.33 -7.70 -2.45
CA GLU A 70 8.47 -7.04 -1.15
C GLU A 70 8.71 -8.05 -0.02
N ALA A 71 7.91 -9.11 0.03
CA ALA A 71 8.02 -10.15 1.05
C ALA A 71 9.38 -10.86 1.00
N SER A 72 9.95 -11.10 -0.18
CA SER A 72 11.22 -11.82 -0.37
C SER A 72 12.46 -10.99 -0.06
N ARG A 73 12.34 -9.66 0.06
CA ARG A 73 13.50 -8.79 0.26
C ARG A 73 14.04 -8.87 1.69
N ARG A 74 15.31 -9.28 1.82
CA ARG A 74 16.00 -9.35 3.13
C ARG A 74 15.98 -8.03 3.90
N THR A 75 16.06 -6.89 3.19
CA THR A 75 16.07 -5.56 3.80
C THR A 75 14.71 -5.18 4.41
N VAL A 76 13.62 -5.78 3.95
CA VAL A 76 12.27 -5.50 4.44
C VAL A 76 11.98 -6.27 5.72
N ARG A 77 12.49 -7.52 5.86
CA ARG A 77 12.19 -8.43 6.97
C ARG A 77 10.68 -8.49 7.23
N SER A 78 9.97 -8.95 6.20
CA SER A 78 8.51 -8.80 6.13
C SER A 78 7.75 -9.61 7.17
N GLU A 79 8.33 -10.71 7.67
CA GLU A 79 7.67 -11.75 8.50
C GLU A 79 6.51 -12.48 7.76
N VAL A 80 6.36 -12.25 6.47
CA VAL A 80 5.40 -12.94 5.60
C VAL A 80 6.06 -14.19 5.04
N ASP A 81 5.47 -15.36 5.27
CA ASP A 81 5.97 -16.63 4.75
C ASP A 81 5.59 -16.81 3.27
N PHE A 82 4.35 -16.47 2.90
CA PHE A 82 3.85 -16.62 1.53
C PHE A 82 3.02 -15.41 1.10
N VAL A 83 3.06 -15.12 -0.19
CA VAL A 83 2.18 -14.16 -0.85
C VAL A 83 1.44 -14.87 -1.97
N ILE A 84 0.12 -14.87 -1.90
CA ILE A 84 -0.79 -15.50 -2.86
C ILE A 84 -1.67 -14.43 -3.49
N THR A 85 -1.79 -14.42 -4.80
CA THR A 85 -2.73 -13.55 -5.51
C THR A 85 -4.16 -14.11 -5.44
N PHE A 86 -5.16 -13.29 -5.76
CA PHE A 86 -6.54 -13.79 -5.83
C PHE A 86 -6.71 -14.83 -6.94
N GLU A 87 -6.01 -14.66 -8.08
CA GLU A 87 -5.97 -15.64 -9.16
C GLU A 87 -5.39 -16.99 -8.67
N GLU A 88 -4.27 -16.96 -7.95
CA GLU A 88 -3.67 -18.18 -7.39
C GLU A 88 -4.57 -18.83 -6.34
N LEU A 89 -5.24 -18.03 -5.49
CA LEU A 89 -6.20 -18.53 -4.52
C LEU A 89 -7.40 -19.19 -5.21
N ALA A 90 -7.93 -18.59 -6.28
CA ALA A 90 -9.01 -19.18 -7.07
C ALA A 90 -8.60 -20.54 -7.62
N GLY A 91 -7.39 -20.65 -8.18
CA GLY A 91 -6.87 -21.95 -8.63
C GLY A 91 -6.74 -23.00 -7.50
N MET A 92 -6.44 -22.56 -6.26
CA MET A 92 -6.43 -23.46 -5.10
C MET A 92 -7.85 -23.94 -4.74
N PHE A 93 -8.85 -23.07 -4.85
CA PHE A 93 -10.25 -23.43 -4.62
C PHE A 93 -10.74 -24.41 -5.68
N ASP A 94 -10.44 -24.15 -6.96
CA ASP A 94 -10.77 -25.08 -8.05
C ASP A 94 -10.15 -26.47 -7.82
N ALA A 95 -8.87 -26.51 -7.45
CA ALA A 95 -8.17 -27.75 -7.16
C ALA A 95 -8.72 -28.53 -5.95
N LYS A 96 -9.46 -27.85 -5.09
CA LYS A 96 -10.17 -28.42 -3.92
C LYS A 96 -11.66 -28.63 -4.16
N GLU A 97 -12.13 -28.39 -5.38
CA GLU A 97 -13.55 -28.52 -5.76
C GLU A 97 -14.48 -27.68 -4.83
N ILE A 98 -14.01 -26.50 -4.39
CA ILE A 98 -14.78 -25.58 -3.56
C ILE A 98 -15.69 -24.77 -4.45
N ASP A 99 -17.00 -25.01 -4.35
CA ASP A 99 -18.04 -24.23 -5.04
C ASP A 99 -18.68 -23.25 -4.08
N PHE A 100 -18.45 -21.95 -4.31
CA PHE A 100 -19.02 -20.86 -3.49
C PHE A 100 -20.54 -20.80 -3.53
N ASN A 101 -21.18 -21.31 -4.59
CA ASN A 101 -22.64 -21.33 -4.69
C ASN A 101 -23.31 -22.31 -3.71
N THR A 102 -22.54 -23.21 -3.10
CA THR A 102 -23.03 -24.16 -2.11
C THR A 102 -23.00 -23.66 -0.67
N TYR A 103 -22.40 -22.47 -0.43
CA TYR A 103 -22.34 -21.87 0.91
C TYR A 103 -23.55 -21.00 1.16
N GLU A 104 -24.36 -21.40 2.13
CA GLU A 104 -25.60 -20.70 2.52
C GLU A 104 -25.37 -19.61 3.57
N LYS A 105 -24.18 -19.58 4.19
CA LYS A 105 -23.91 -18.69 5.32
C LYS A 105 -22.98 -17.55 4.93
N GLU A 106 -23.51 -16.33 4.98
CA GLU A 106 -22.72 -15.11 4.89
C GLU A 106 -22.43 -14.55 6.29
N GLU A 107 -21.19 -14.15 6.52
CA GLU A 107 -20.78 -13.44 7.73
C GLU A 107 -20.36 -12.02 7.37
N GLU A 108 -20.86 -11.03 8.11
CA GLU A 108 -20.46 -9.65 7.93
C GLU A 108 -19.05 -9.44 8.49
N LEU A 109 -18.17 -8.81 7.70
CA LEU A 109 -16.84 -8.38 8.12
C LEU A 109 -16.93 -7.01 8.80
N ASN A 110 -17.00 -6.98 10.12
CA ASN A 110 -17.18 -5.74 10.89
C ASN A 110 -15.88 -5.18 11.51
N ASP A 111 -14.74 -5.83 11.33
CA ASP A 111 -13.50 -5.53 12.05
C ASP A 111 -12.64 -4.42 11.44
N ALA A 112 -13.08 -3.78 10.35
CA ALA A 112 -12.31 -2.75 9.68
C ALA A 112 -13.00 -1.38 9.68
N PHE A 113 -12.23 -0.33 9.94
CA PHE A 113 -12.68 1.05 9.76
C PHE A 113 -12.91 1.37 8.27
N GLY A 114 -13.80 2.32 7.97
CA GLY A 114 -14.08 2.76 6.60
C GLY A 114 -12.82 3.20 5.82
N ALA A 115 -11.91 3.92 6.46
CA ALA A 115 -10.64 4.31 5.87
C ALA A 115 -9.74 3.09 5.54
N GLY A 116 -9.77 2.03 6.35
CA GLY A 116 -9.06 0.78 6.08
C GLY A 116 -9.64 0.03 4.89
N ARG A 117 -10.98 -0.02 4.78
CA ARG A 117 -11.67 -0.68 3.64
C ARG A 117 -11.40 0.04 2.32
N GLY A 118 -11.36 1.38 2.32
CA GLY A 118 -11.04 2.21 1.17
C GLY A 118 -9.56 2.30 0.82
N TYR A 119 -8.67 1.74 1.64
CA TYR A 119 -7.22 1.94 1.53
C TYR A 119 -6.62 1.42 0.21
N ALA A 120 -7.20 0.38 -0.36
CA ALA A 120 -6.69 -0.28 -1.57
C ALA A 120 -7.17 0.37 -2.89
N VAL A 121 -8.09 1.33 -2.82
CA VAL A 121 -8.55 2.11 -3.98
C VAL A 121 -7.60 3.28 -4.21
N ALA A 122 -7.50 3.77 -5.45
CA ALA A 122 -6.74 4.99 -5.75
C ALA A 122 -7.20 6.16 -4.87
N SER A 123 -6.28 6.94 -4.37
CA SER A 123 -6.46 7.99 -3.34
C SER A 123 -6.80 7.51 -1.93
N GLY A 124 -6.99 6.21 -1.72
CA GLY A 124 -7.42 5.64 -0.43
C GLY A 124 -6.39 5.78 0.68
N VAL A 125 -5.10 5.65 0.36
CA VAL A 125 -4.01 5.83 1.33
C VAL A 125 -3.92 7.29 1.78
N ALA A 126 -3.94 8.19 0.82
CA ALA A 126 -3.88 9.63 1.09
C ALA A 126 -5.10 10.09 1.91
N GLY A 127 -6.29 9.58 1.57
CA GLY A 127 -7.52 9.83 2.32
C GLY A 127 -7.46 9.32 3.75
N ALA A 128 -6.96 8.08 3.97
CA ALA A 128 -6.78 7.51 5.30
C ALA A 128 -5.79 8.32 6.14
N ILE A 129 -4.66 8.74 5.55
CA ILE A 129 -3.68 9.58 6.24
C ILE A 129 -4.29 10.95 6.58
N LYS A 130 -5.07 11.54 5.66
CA LYS A 130 -5.77 12.81 5.93
C LYS A 130 -6.74 12.69 7.10
N ALA A 131 -7.55 11.63 7.13
CA ALA A 131 -8.46 11.39 8.25
C ALA A 131 -7.70 11.27 9.60
N CYS A 132 -6.58 10.56 9.62
CA CYS A 132 -5.72 10.49 10.82
C CYS A 132 -5.12 11.85 11.20
N ILE A 133 -4.76 12.69 10.22
CA ILE A 133 -4.25 14.03 10.51
C ILE A 133 -5.35 14.88 11.17
N ASP A 134 -6.55 14.84 10.61
CA ASP A 134 -7.67 15.63 11.10
C ASP A 134 -8.07 15.21 12.52
N GLU A 135 -8.00 13.91 12.82
CA GLU A 135 -8.36 13.36 14.13
C GLU A 135 -7.26 13.61 15.19
N TYR A 136 -6.00 13.26 14.88
CA TYR A 136 -4.94 13.24 15.88
C TYR A 136 -4.04 14.48 15.90
N TYR A 137 -4.08 15.27 14.83
CA TYR A 137 -3.23 16.48 14.67
C TYR A 137 -4.03 17.64 14.08
N PRO A 138 -5.15 18.06 14.71
CA PRO A 138 -6.02 19.10 14.19
C PRO A 138 -5.23 20.41 13.99
N GLY A 139 -5.49 21.09 12.88
CA GLY A 139 -4.78 22.31 12.49
C GLY A 139 -3.47 22.09 11.72
N THR A 140 -3.08 20.82 11.46
CA THR A 140 -1.94 20.53 10.60
C THR A 140 -2.37 20.57 9.13
N GLU A 141 -1.89 21.57 8.41
CA GLU A 141 -2.15 21.70 6.96
C GLU A 141 -1.10 20.93 6.14
N VAL A 142 -1.55 19.98 5.35
CA VAL A 142 -0.75 19.26 4.36
C VAL A 142 -1.54 19.15 3.06
N LYS A 143 -0.93 19.56 1.97
CA LYS A 143 -1.51 19.37 0.64
C LYS A 143 -1.41 17.90 0.26
N ILE A 144 -2.47 17.35 -0.33
CA ILE A 144 -2.53 15.96 -0.74
C ILE A 144 -2.66 15.88 -2.25
N ASP A 145 -1.90 14.96 -2.83
CA ASP A 145 -2.03 14.60 -4.24
C ASP A 145 -1.89 13.08 -4.40
N HIS A 146 -2.41 12.54 -5.48
CA HIS A 146 -2.32 11.12 -5.78
C HIS A 146 -2.06 10.89 -7.26
N VAL A 147 -1.50 9.73 -7.56
CA VAL A 147 -1.21 9.32 -8.93
C VAL A 147 -1.26 7.80 -9.02
N GLU A 148 -1.77 7.31 -10.15
CA GLU A 148 -1.90 5.89 -10.44
C GLU A 148 -1.37 5.53 -11.84
N GLY A 149 -0.91 4.29 -11.99
CA GLY A 149 -0.21 3.84 -13.20
C GLY A 149 1.24 4.33 -13.25
N LEU A 150 2.17 3.44 -13.66
CA LEU A 150 3.61 3.72 -13.60
C LEU A 150 4.05 4.90 -14.48
N ALA A 151 3.37 5.14 -15.61
CA ALA A 151 3.69 6.27 -16.49
C ALA A 151 3.39 7.61 -15.80
N GLU A 152 2.22 7.72 -15.18
CA GLU A 152 1.82 8.93 -14.43
C GLU A 152 2.63 9.08 -13.15
N CYS A 153 2.94 7.96 -12.46
CA CYS A 153 3.87 7.95 -11.34
C CYS A 153 5.23 8.57 -11.72
N LYS A 154 5.77 8.22 -12.88
CA LYS A 154 7.02 8.80 -13.38
C LYS A 154 6.89 10.31 -13.59
N LYS A 155 5.79 10.78 -14.19
CA LYS A 155 5.53 12.23 -14.39
C LYS A 155 5.43 12.96 -13.06
N MET A 156 4.76 12.36 -12.07
CA MET A 156 4.63 12.93 -10.73
C MET A 156 6.01 13.09 -10.06
N LEU A 157 6.87 12.08 -10.14
CA LEU A 157 8.24 12.15 -9.61
C LEU A 157 9.07 13.24 -10.29
N LEU A 158 8.94 13.43 -11.61
CA LEU A 158 9.58 14.53 -12.33
C LEU A 158 9.08 15.90 -11.84
N GLN A 159 7.79 16.05 -11.58
CA GLN A 159 7.22 17.28 -11.03
C GLN A 159 7.71 17.55 -9.60
N ALA A 160 7.76 16.52 -8.76
CA ALA A 160 8.26 16.61 -7.39
C ALA A 160 9.74 17.02 -7.37
N LYS A 161 10.57 16.36 -8.18
CA LYS A 161 11.98 16.70 -8.38
C LYS A 161 12.17 18.16 -8.85
N ALA A 162 11.30 18.65 -9.74
CA ALA A 162 11.31 20.02 -10.22
C ALA A 162 10.78 21.04 -9.19
N GLY A 163 10.52 20.64 -7.95
CA GLY A 163 10.06 21.52 -6.87
C GLY A 163 8.58 21.92 -6.92
N LYS A 164 7.80 21.37 -7.87
CA LYS A 164 6.38 21.74 -8.06
C LYS A 164 5.44 21.14 -7.00
N LYS A 165 5.94 20.25 -6.14
CA LYS A 165 5.16 19.53 -5.13
C LYS A 165 5.60 19.85 -3.70
N LYS A 166 6.10 21.04 -3.46
CA LYS A 166 6.49 21.48 -2.10
C LYS A 166 5.28 21.55 -1.17
N GLY A 167 5.40 20.91 0.00
CA GLY A 167 4.34 20.85 1.01
C GLY A 167 3.29 19.75 0.74
N TYR A 168 3.55 18.82 -0.18
CA TYR A 168 2.60 17.75 -0.51
C TYR A 168 2.93 16.42 0.17
N LEU A 169 1.89 15.72 0.59
CA LEU A 169 1.88 14.27 0.72
C LEU A 169 1.40 13.70 -0.61
N ILE A 170 2.19 12.84 -1.23
CA ILE A 170 1.90 12.28 -2.55
C ILE A 170 1.72 10.77 -2.42
N GLU A 171 0.52 10.30 -2.75
CA GLU A 171 0.26 8.88 -2.94
C GLU A 171 0.62 8.46 -4.35
N GLY A 172 1.36 7.35 -4.48
CA GLY A 172 1.61 6.72 -5.77
C GLY A 172 1.19 5.26 -5.74
N MET A 173 0.39 4.86 -6.73
CA MET A 173 0.00 3.47 -6.97
C MET A 173 0.41 3.04 -8.38
N GLY A 174 1.11 1.90 -8.48
CA GLY A 174 1.60 1.40 -9.76
C GLY A 174 0.48 0.89 -10.69
N CYS A 175 -0.68 0.52 -10.14
CA CYS A 175 -1.84 0.01 -10.88
C CYS A 175 -2.88 1.12 -11.04
N PRO A 176 -3.44 1.31 -12.26
CA PRO A 176 -4.62 2.16 -12.45
C PRO A 176 -5.81 1.62 -11.65
N GLY A 177 -6.56 2.49 -10.97
CA GLY A 177 -7.64 2.11 -10.06
C GLY A 177 -7.18 1.74 -8.63
N GLY A 178 -5.87 1.69 -8.39
CA GLY A 178 -5.29 1.28 -7.12
C GLY A 178 -5.04 -0.23 -7.02
N CYS A 179 -4.81 -0.72 -5.79
CA CYS A 179 -4.50 -2.12 -5.55
C CYS A 179 -5.64 -3.07 -5.92
N VAL A 180 -6.90 -2.63 -5.82
CA VAL A 180 -8.09 -3.43 -6.18
C VAL A 180 -8.09 -3.86 -7.64
N ALA A 181 -7.42 -3.12 -8.52
CA ALA A 181 -7.21 -3.46 -9.93
C ALA A 181 -5.78 -3.97 -10.20
N GLY A 182 -5.16 -4.59 -9.21
CA GLY A 182 -3.82 -5.15 -9.31
C GLY A 182 -3.73 -6.35 -10.24
N ALA A 183 -2.52 -6.66 -10.71
CA ALA A 183 -2.26 -7.71 -11.70
C ALA A 183 -2.60 -9.16 -11.24
N GLY A 184 -2.90 -9.38 -9.99
CA GLY A 184 -3.30 -10.68 -9.43
C GLY A 184 -4.79 -10.75 -9.05
N THR A 185 -5.62 -9.86 -9.60
CA THR A 185 -7.06 -9.88 -9.41
C THR A 185 -7.77 -10.78 -10.44
N ASN A 186 -9.00 -11.20 -10.15
CA ASN A 186 -9.79 -12.12 -10.99
C ASN A 186 -10.81 -11.38 -11.88
N ILE A 187 -10.49 -10.21 -12.38
CA ILE A 187 -11.32 -9.45 -13.33
C ILE A 187 -10.69 -9.48 -14.71
#